data_1e061c309fd684e07ef243b90952e0d1
#
_entry.id   1e061c309fd684e07ef243b90952e0d1
#
_cell.length_a   1.000
_cell.length_b   1.000
_cell.length_c   1.000
_cell.angle_alpha   90.00
_cell.angle_beta   90.00
_cell.angle_gamma   90.00
#
_symmetry.space_group_name_H-M   'P 1'
#
loop_
_entity.id
_entity.type
_entity.pdbx_description
1 polymer ?
#
loop_
_entity_poly.entity_id
_entity_poly.type
_entity_poly.pdbx_seq_one_letter_code
_entity_poly.pdbx_strand_id
1 'polypeptide(L)'
;MIQILENIDKWTCEYKKCGAKCCTPGIQLTAADIKRIKALGYSSDDFLEFDEKNQVFRIRSVEGKCYFNGKKLECTIRDNEPIVCRLLPFRITEVSYSDEPIMRLKPVVDCPGEGHGKKLDKKKIEADATLFLHENQKLIRDIKKKGKKGVLEEL
;
A
#
# COMPACT_ATOMS: atom_id res chain seq x y z
N MET A 1 -16.15 2.46 -7.61
CA MET A 1 -16.84 1.61 -6.63
C MET A 1 -15.87 0.68 -5.93
N ILE A 2 -15.96 0.59 -4.62
CA ILE A 2 -15.13 -0.31 -3.83
C ILE A 2 -15.95 -1.54 -3.45
N GLN A 3 -15.46 -2.73 -3.78
CA GLN A 3 -16.12 -4.00 -3.44
C GLN A 3 -15.23 -4.81 -2.51
N ILE A 4 -15.73 -5.11 -1.31
CA ILE A 4 -15.08 -6.00 -0.36
C ILE A 4 -15.72 -7.37 -0.53
N LEU A 5 -14.97 -8.34 -1.04
CA LEU A 5 -15.52 -9.64 -1.46
C LEU A 5 -15.72 -10.65 -0.33
N GLU A 6 -15.00 -10.51 0.76
CA GLU A 6 -15.17 -11.33 1.95
C GLU A 6 -15.17 -10.44 3.18
N ASN A 7 -16.00 -10.78 4.16
CA ASN A 7 -16.22 -9.92 5.30
C ASN A 7 -15.40 -10.36 6.52
N ILE A 8 -14.60 -9.44 7.05
CA ILE A 8 -13.89 -9.60 8.32
C ILE A 8 -14.32 -8.44 9.20
N ASP A 9 -14.83 -8.74 10.40
CA ASP A 9 -15.32 -7.72 11.32
C ASP A 9 -14.25 -7.18 12.28
N LYS A 10 -13.28 -8.02 12.64
CA LYS A 10 -12.21 -7.70 13.59
C LYS A 10 -10.85 -8.05 13.01
N TRP A 11 -9.86 -7.24 13.34
CA TRP A 11 -8.49 -7.49 12.93
C TRP A 11 -7.51 -6.71 13.79
N THR A 12 -6.38 -7.35 14.08
CA THR A 12 -5.20 -6.70 14.67
C THR A 12 -3.97 -7.29 14.00
N CYS A 13 -3.03 -6.44 13.59
CA CYS A 13 -1.81 -6.90 12.95
C CYS A 13 -0.95 -7.69 13.94
N GLU A 14 -0.75 -8.97 13.66
CA GLU A 14 0.08 -9.87 14.46
C GLU A 14 1.38 -10.19 13.71
N TYR A 15 2.11 -9.16 13.32
CA TYR A 15 3.31 -9.27 12.51
C TYR A 15 4.38 -10.19 13.10
N LYS A 16 4.44 -10.33 14.43
CA LYS A 16 5.38 -11.26 15.09
C LYS A 16 5.06 -12.71 14.82
N LYS A 17 3.77 -13.07 14.68
CA LYS A 17 3.33 -14.42 14.39
C LYS A 17 3.49 -14.81 12.92
N CYS A 18 3.19 -13.90 12.01
CA CYS A 18 3.26 -14.17 10.56
C CYS A 18 4.59 -13.76 9.91
N GLY A 19 5.53 -13.18 10.69
CA GLY A 19 6.78 -12.69 10.14
C GLY A 19 6.63 -11.48 9.24
N ALA A 20 5.63 -10.63 9.50
CA ALA A 20 5.31 -9.45 8.71
C ALA A 20 5.05 -9.78 7.23
N LYS A 21 4.36 -10.87 6.98
CA LYS A 21 4.11 -11.43 5.64
C LYS A 21 3.49 -10.43 4.66
N CYS A 22 2.59 -9.55 5.12
CA CYS A 22 1.95 -8.53 4.29
C CYS A 22 2.89 -7.39 3.92
N CYS A 23 4.01 -7.25 4.63
CA CYS A 23 5.04 -6.26 4.37
C CYS A 23 6.08 -6.74 3.37
N THR A 24 5.91 -7.91 2.77
CA THR A 24 6.78 -8.49 1.77
C THR A 24 6.04 -8.73 0.48
N PRO A 25 6.70 -8.62 -0.65
CA PRO A 25 7.50 -7.50 -1.13
C PRO A 25 6.65 -6.52 -1.92
N GLY A 26 7.19 -5.36 -2.19
CA GLY A 26 6.65 -4.54 -3.26
C GLY A 26 5.39 -3.76 -2.95
N ILE A 27 5.28 -3.19 -1.76
CA ILE A 27 4.19 -2.28 -1.42
C ILE A 27 4.15 -1.14 -2.45
N GLN A 28 3.03 -1.00 -3.15
CA GLN A 28 2.83 0.03 -4.15
C GLN A 28 2.61 1.39 -3.50
N LEU A 29 3.24 2.42 -4.08
CA LEU A 29 3.22 3.78 -3.56
C LEU A 29 2.49 4.73 -4.51
N THR A 30 1.73 5.66 -3.94
CA THR A 30 1.23 6.84 -4.66
C THR A 30 2.24 7.99 -4.57
N ALA A 31 2.03 9.04 -5.36
CA ALA A 31 2.86 10.25 -5.27
C ALA A 31 2.79 10.87 -3.87
N ALA A 32 1.60 10.91 -3.27
CA ALA A 32 1.41 11.43 -1.92
C ALA A 32 2.16 10.60 -0.88
N ASP A 33 2.19 9.27 -1.03
CA ASP A 33 2.97 8.39 -0.15
C ASP A 33 4.46 8.72 -0.21
N ILE A 34 5.01 8.84 -1.42
CA ILE A 34 6.43 9.16 -1.63
C ILE A 34 6.78 10.49 -0.98
N LYS A 35 5.95 11.51 -1.20
CA LYS A 35 6.12 12.83 -0.59
C LYS A 35 6.15 12.77 0.93
N ARG A 36 5.20 12.05 1.51
CA ARG A 36 5.07 11.93 2.96
C ARG A 36 6.25 11.21 3.59
N ILE A 37 6.74 10.14 2.96
CA ILE A 37 7.90 9.39 3.43
C ILE A 37 9.17 10.24 3.32
N LYS A 38 9.34 10.97 2.22
CA LYS A 38 10.48 11.91 2.06
C LYS A 38 10.46 12.99 3.13
N ALA A 39 9.28 13.48 3.51
CA ALA A 39 9.15 14.47 4.57
C ALA A 39 9.60 13.97 5.94
N LEU A 40 9.63 12.65 6.14
CA LEU A 40 10.19 12.02 7.35
C LEU A 40 11.73 12.00 7.37
N GLY A 41 12.39 12.38 6.26
CA GLY A 41 13.83 12.42 6.16
C GLY A 41 14.45 11.30 5.33
N TYR A 42 13.65 10.43 4.73
CA TYR A 42 14.16 9.34 3.89
C TYR A 42 14.43 9.82 2.46
N SER A 43 15.52 9.33 1.88
CA SER A 43 15.83 9.57 0.48
C SER A 43 15.13 8.56 -0.41
N SER A 44 14.58 9.03 -1.54
CA SER A 44 13.96 8.13 -2.53
C SER A 44 14.92 7.07 -3.05
N ASP A 45 16.22 7.39 -3.15
CA ASP A 45 17.24 6.41 -3.59
C ASP A 45 17.36 5.22 -2.62
N ASP A 46 17.03 5.41 -1.35
CA ASP A 46 17.14 4.38 -0.33
C ASP A 46 15.92 3.46 -0.27
N PHE A 47 14.71 4.00 -0.35
CA PHE A 47 13.50 3.20 -0.10
C PHE A 47 12.66 2.90 -1.35
N LEU A 48 12.93 3.57 -2.45
CA LEU A 48 12.06 3.51 -3.62
C LEU A 48 12.65 2.61 -4.71
N GLU A 49 11.80 1.83 -5.35
CA GLU A 49 12.13 1.16 -6.60
C GLU A 49 11.00 1.35 -7.60
N PHE A 50 11.33 1.31 -8.89
CA PHE A 50 10.35 1.40 -9.95
C PHE A 50 10.23 0.06 -10.66
N ASP A 51 9.00 -0.46 -10.72
CA ASP A 51 8.66 -1.68 -11.45
C ASP A 51 8.42 -1.31 -12.92
N GLU A 52 9.42 -1.55 -13.77
CA GLU A 52 9.35 -1.22 -15.20
C GLU A 52 8.26 -2.00 -15.94
N LYS A 53 8.00 -3.23 -15.53
CA LYS A 53 7.00 -4.07 -16.17
C LYS A 53 5.58 -3.54 -15.93
N ASN A 54 5.28 -3.15 -14.71
CA ASN A 54 3.96 -2.69 -14.31
C ASN A 54 3.82 -1.17 -14.25
N GLN A 55 4.92 -0.43 -14.46
CA GLN A 55 4.97 1.03 -14.43
C GLN A 55 4.44 1.61 -13.13
N VAL A 56 4.90 1.06 -12.01
CA VAL A 56 4.51 1.51 -10.67
C VAL A 56 5.72 1.69 -9.76
N PHE A 57 5.59 2.61 -8.81
CA PHE A 57 6.57 2.78 -7.74
C PHE A 57 6.24 1.84 -6.58
N ARG A 58 7.27 1.24 -6.01
CA ARG A 58 7.16 0.32 -4.87
C ARG A 58 8.20 0.64 -3.81
N ILE A 59 7.92 0.21 -2.59
CA ILE A 59 8.94 0.21 -1.53
C ILE A 59 9.94 -0.90 -1.85
N ARG A 60 11.22 -0.57 -1.74
CA ARG A 60 12.32 -1.55 -1.91
C ARG A 60 12.23 -2.65 -0.85
N SER A 61 12.46 -3.87 -1.27
CA SER A 61 12.62 -5.00 -0.37
C SER A 61 14.09 -5.16 0.01
N VAL A 62 14.34 -5.49 1.27
CA VAL A 62 15.66 -5.82 1.79
C VAL A 62 15.57 -7.19 2.42
N GLU A 63 16.35 -8.14 1.92
CA GLU A 63 16.34 -9.53 2.40
C GLU A 63 14.93 -10.13 2.44
N GLY A 64 14.12 -9.86 1.41
CA GLY A 64 12.77 -10.36 1.29
C GLY A 64 11.72 -9.67 2.15
N LYS A 65 12.07 -8.56 2.80
CA LYS A 65 11.17 -7.79 3.65
C LYS A 65 11.11 -6.34 3.21
N CYS A 66 10.03 -5.64 3.59
CA CYS A 66 9.88 -4.22 3.33
C CYS A 66 11.05 -3.44 3.96
N TYR A 67 11.54 -2.44 3.23
CA TYR A 67 12.61 -1.54 3.72
C TYR A 67 12.30 -0.95 5.11
N PHE A 68 11.04 -0.69 5.40
CA PHE A 68 10.61 -0.09 6.66
C PHE A 68 10.31 -1.10 7.78
N ASN A 69 10.54 -2.39 7.55
CA ASN A 69 10.51 -3.35 8.66
C ASN A 69 11.73 -3.18 9.55
N GLY A 70 11.47 -2.99 10.85
CA GLY A 70 12.53 -2.93 11.86
C GLY A 70 13.04 -4.32 12.24
N LYS A 71 14.00 -4.35 13.15
CA LYS A 71 14.63 -5.60 13.62
C LYS A 71 13.65 -6.56 14.27
N LYS A 72 12.56 -6.06 14.85
CA LYS A 72 11.50 -6.83 15.49
C LYS A 72 10.27 -7.00 14.59
N LEU A 73 10.44 -6.81 13.30
CA LEU A 73 9.40 -6.90 12.27
C LEU A 73 8.33 -5.81 12.33
N GLU A 74 8.49 -4.80 13.20
CA GLU A 74 7.58 -3.66 13.27
C GLU A 74 7.71 -2.76 12.04
N CYS A 75 6.63 -2.05 11.71
CA CYS A 75 6.68 -1.00 10.69
C CYS A 75 7.23 0.28 11.30
N THR A 76 8.40 0.74 10.86
CA THR A 76 9.07 1.94 11.41
C THR A 76 8.40 3.25 11.01
N ILE A 77 7.48 3.22 10.05
CA ILE A 77 6.72 4.40 9.60
C ILE A 77 5.21 4.23 9.81
N ARG A 78 4.80 3.46 10.82
CA ARG A 78 3.40 3.02 11.00
C ARG A 78 2.36 4.13 10.89
N ASP A 79 2.57 5.27 11.51
CA ASP A 79 1.61 6.38 11.46
C ASP A 79 1.62 7.13 10.12
N ASN A 80 2.58 6.81 9.26
CA ASN A 80 2.78 7.41 7.95
C ASN A 80 2.85 6.33 6.85
N GLU A 81 2.30 5.16 7.14
CA GLU A 81 2.32 4.06 6.18
C GLU A 81 1.66 4.41 4.86
N PRO A 82 2.07 3.76 3.76
CA PRO A 82 1.42 3.91 2.46
C PRO A 82 -0.07 3.62 2.52
N ILE A 83 -0.83 4.23 1.64
CA ILE A 83 -2.30 4.06 1.59
C ILE A 83 -2.66 2.58 1.47
N VAL A 84 -1.94 1.82 0.66
CA VAL A 84 -2.16 0.37 0.50
C VAL A 84 -2.05 -0.37 1.84
N CYS A 85 -1.12 0.02 2.70
CA CYS A 85 -0.96 -0.59 4.02
C CYS A 85 -2.14 -0.29 4.96
N ARG A 86 -2.84 0.81 4.74
CA ARG A 86 -4.04 1.17 5.53
C ARG A 86 -5.24 0.29 5.20
N LEU A 87 -5.19 -0.43 4.08
CA LEU A 87 -6.27 -1.33 3.66
C LEU A 87 -6.20 -2.69 4.36
N LEU A 88 -5.12 -3.00 5.07
CA LEU A 88 -5.00 -4.26 5.80
C LEU A 88 -6.19 -4.44 6.76
N PRO A 89 -6.75 -5.63 6.89
CA PRO A 89 -6.29 -6.94 6.39
C PRO A 89 -6.68 -7.26 4.94
N PHE A 90 -7.12 -6.28 4.18
CA PHE A 90 -7.49 -6.48 2.79
C PHE A 90 -6.35 -6.12 1.84
N ARG A 91 -6.32 -6.78 0.69
CA ARG A 91 -5.43 -6.46 -0.41
C ARG A 91 -6.24 -6.17 -1.66
N ILE A 92 -5.69 -5.39 -2.56
CA ILE A 92 -6.31 -5.10 -3.85
C ILE A 92 -6.08 -6.30 -4.76
N THR A 93 -7.18 -6.90 -5.25
CA THR A 93 -7.11 -8.04 -6.15
C THR A 93 -7.40 -7.64 -7.60
N GLU A 94 -8.14 -6.55 -7.80
CA GLU A 94 -8.51 -6.08 -9.12
C GLU A 94 -8.80 -4.59 -9.09
N VAL A 95 -8.30 -3.88 -10.10
CA VAL A 95 -8.62 -2.47 -10.34
C VAL A 95 -8.94 -2.31 -11.82
N SER A 96 -10.07 -1.66 -12.11
CA SER A 96 -10.45 -1.31 -13.47
C SER A 96 -10.69 0.20 -13.56
N TYR A 97 -9.96 0.87 -14.43
CA TYR A 97 -10.09 2.31 -14.69
C TYR A 97 -10.93 2.51 -15.96
N SER A 98 -12.23 2.58 -15.76
CA SER A 98 -13.21 2.91 -16.80
C SER A 98 -13.96 4.18 -16.39
N ASP A 99 -15.04 4.52 -17.07
CA ASP A 99 -15.91 5.64 -16.68
C ASP A 99 -16.45 5.47 -15.25
N GLU A 100 -16.64 4.21 -14.84
CA GLU A 100 -16.98 3.86 -13.46
C GLU A 100 -15.88 2.96 -12.87
N PRO A 101 -14.84 3.56 -12.26
CA PRO A 101 -13.74 2.76 -11.72
C PRO A 101 -14.21 1.77 -10.65
N ILE A 102 -13.69 0.55 -10.72
CA ILE A 102 -14.01 -0.50 -9.76
C ILE A 102 -12.71 -0.99 -9.13
N MET A 103 -12.73 -1.16 -7.80
CA MET A 103 -11.66 -1.79 -7.05
C MET A 103 -12.24 -2.92 -6.22
N ARG A 104 -11.62 -4.07 -6.28
CA ARG A 104 -11.99 -5.24 -5.47
C ARG A 104 -10.93 -5.53 -4.43
N LEU A 105 -11.40 -5.75 -3.21
CA LEU A 105 -10.57 -6.05 -2.05
C LEU A 105 -10.91 -7.44 -1.52
N LYS A 106 -9.89 -8.20 -1.17
CA LYS A 106 -10.02 -9.49 -0.48
C LYS A 106 -9.12 -9.53 0.74
N PRO A 107 -9.50 -10.31 1.77
CA PRO A 107 -8.61 -10.53 2.90
C PRO A 107 -7.28 -11.16 2.48
N VAL A 108 -6.23 -10.81 3.18
CA VAL A 108 -4.91 -11.44 3.01
C VAL A 108 -5.02 -12.90 3.47
N VAL A 109 -4.44 -13.81 2.67
CA VAL A 109 -4.46 -15.24 2.99
C VAL A 109 -3.60 -15.55 4.21
N ASP A 110 -4.10 -16.42 5.10
CA ASP A 110 -3.38 -16.91 6.28
C ASP A 110 -2.90 -15.80 7.24
N CYS A 111 -3.72 -14.77 7.43
CA CYS A 111 -3.43 -13.74 8.40
C CYS A 111 -3.89 -14.16 9.81
N PRO A 112 -2.99 -14.34 10.77
CA PRO A 112 -3.37 -14.78 12.12
C PRO A 112 -4.17 -13.74 12.91
N GLY A 113 -4.17 -12.49 12.48
CA GLY A 113 -4.94 -11.42 13.13
C GLY A 113 -6.39 -11.31 12.70
N GLU A 114 -6.80 -12.05 11.66
CA GLU A 114 -8.19 -12.03 11.19
C GLU A 114 -9.15 -12.63 12.22
N GLY A 115 -10.23 -11.91 12.48
CA GLY A 115 -11.22 -12.32 13.48
C GLY A 115 -10.87 -11.96 14.91
N HIS A 116 -9.72 -11.34 15.15
CA HIS A 116 -9.22 -10.99 16.49
C HIS A 116 -8.94 -9.50 16.60
N GLY A 117 -8.95 -8.99 17.81
CA GLY A 117 -8.55 -7.62 18.12
C GLY A 117 -9.66 -6.59 17.93
N LYS A 118 -9.30 -5.47 17.33
CA LYS A 118 -10.21 -4.32 17.19
C LYS A 118 -11.21 -4.51 16.07
N LYS A 119 -12.43 -3.97 16.26
CA LYS A 119 -13.42 -3.89 15.21
C LYS A 119 -12.90 -3.03 14.06
N LEU A 120 -13.05 -3.52 12.83
CA LEU A 120 -12.64 -2.79 11.64
C LEU A 120 -13.60 -1.62 11.34
N ASP A 121 -13.02 -0.50 10.99
CA ASP A 121 -13.77 0.64 10.46
C ASP A 121 -13.82 0.51 8.93
N LYS A 122 -14.87 -0.12 8.42
CA LYS A 122 -15.05 -0.37 6.99
C LYS A 122 -15.21 0.92 6.18
N LYS A 123 -15.81 1.94 6.76
CA LYS A 123 -15.97 3.24 6.09
C LYS A 123 -14.61 3.90 5.85
N LYS A 124 -13.70 3.77 6.82
CA LYS A 124 -12.34 4.26 6.68
C LYS A 124 -11.57 3.48 5.61
N ILE A 125 -11.71 2.16 5.59
CA ILE A 125 -11.08 1.31 4.57
C ILE A 125 -11.57 1.69 3.17
N GLU A 126 -12.88 1.88 3.00
CA GLU A 126 -13.46 2.31 1.73
C GLU A 126 -12.96 3.70 1.32
N ALA A 127 -12.85 4.62 2.27
CA ALA A 127 -12.32 5.97 2.02
C ALA A 127 -10.85 5.92 1.58
N ASP A 128 -10.01 5.14 2.25
CA ASP A 128 -8.61 4.96 1.89
C ASP A 128 -8.47 4.27 0.53
N ALA A 129 -9.32 3.28 0.24
CA ALA A 129 -9.33 2.60 -1.05
C ALA A 129 -9.72 3.56 -2.19
N THR A 130 -10.70 4.41 -1.96
CA THR A 130 -11.12 5.44 -2.92
C THR A 130 -10.00 6.45 -3.16
N LEU A 131 -9.33 6.87 -2.10
CA LEU A 131 -8.18 7.76 -2.19
C LEU A 131 -7.06 7.12 -3.03
N PHE A 132 -6.73 5.86 -2.75
CA PHE A 132 -5.74 5.14 -3.54
C PHE A 132 -6.12 5.07 -5.01
N LEU A 133 -7.38 4.77 -5.32
CA LEU A 133 -7.87 4.66 -6.69
C LEU A 133 -7.64 5.96 -7.47
N HIS A 134 -7.99 7.10 -6.86
CA HIS A 134 -7.81 8.42 -7.49
C HIS A 134 -6.33 8.79 -7.63
N GLU A 135 -5.55 8.61 -6.57
CA GLU A 135 -4.12 8.91 -6.57
C GLU A 135 -3.35 8.04 -7.57
N ASN A 136 -3.69 6.77 -7.64
CA ASN A 136 -3.03 5.85 -8.57
C ASN A 136 -3.38 6.16 -10.03
N GLN A 137 -4.62 6.51 -10.31
CA GLN A 137 -5.05 6.93 -11.64
C GLN A 137 -4.30 8.17 -12.12
N LYS A 138 -4.15 9.16 -11.23
CA LYS A 138 -3.37 10.37 -11.51
C LYS A 138 -1.90 10.03 -11.76
N LEU A 139 -1.32 9.19 -10.93
CA LEU A 139 0.08 8.77 -11.05
C LEU A 139 0.34 8.03 -12.37
N ILE A 140 -0.55 7.15 -12.78
CA ILE A 140 -0.46 6.46 -14.07
C ILE A 140 -0.41 7.48 -15.22
N ARG A 141 -1.27 8.48 -15.20
CA ARG A 141 -1.28 9.54 -16.21
C ARG A 141 0.02 10.35 -16.22
N ASP A 142 0.50 10.71 -15.03
CA ASP A 142 1.73 11.50 -14.88
C ASP A 142 2.95 10.73 -15.37
N ILE A 143 3.04 9.43 -15.07
CA ILE A 143 4.11 8.56 -15.55
C ILE A 143 4.10 8.46 -17.08
N LYS A 144 2.92 8.30 -17.68
CA LYS A 144 2.79 8.28 -19.15
C LYS A 144 3.20 9.58 -19.79
N LYS A 145 2.94 10.71 -19.15
CA LYS A 145 3.22 12.05 -19.68
C LYS A 145 4.67 12.47 -19.48
N LYS A 146 5.24 12.23 -18.31
CA LYS A 146 6.55 12.77 -17.89
C LYS A 146 7.62 11.70 -17.72
N GLY A 147 7.25 10.43 -17.67
CA GLY A 147 8.12 9.32 -17.28
C GLY A 147 8.38 9.29 -15.78
N LYS A 148 8.95 8.19 -15.29
CA LYS A 148 9.28 8.03 -13.86
C LYS A 148 10.18 9.13 -13.34
N LYS A 149 11.17 9.53 -14.12
CA LYS A 149 12.14 10.57 -13.75
C LYS A 149 11.47 11.93 -13.59
N GLY A 150 10.61 12.31 -14.54
CA GLY A 150 9.87 13.56 -14.46
C GLY A 150 8.93 13.64 -13.29
N VAL A 151 8.29 12.53 -12.94
CA VAL A 151 7.43 12.44 -11.74
C VAL A 151 8.26 12.63 -10.47
N LEU A 152 9.40 11.93 -10.35
CA LEU A 152 10.27 12.01 -9.16
C LEU A 152 10.85 13.41 -8.96
N GLU A 153 11.15 14.14 -10.02
CA GLU A 153 11.66 15.51 -9.94
C GLU A 153 10.65 16.48 -9.31
N GLU A 154 9.37 16.18 -9.36
CA GLU A 154 8.29 17.01 -8.79
C GLU A 154 7.91 16.63 -7.36
N LEU A 155 8.47 15.56 -6.82
CA LEU A 155 8.11 15.06 -5.46
C LEU A 155 9.07 15.51 -4.36
#